data_912225410ef8d5b05b00bae5000211ae
#
_entry.id   912225410ef8d5b05b00bae5000211ae
#
_cell.length_a   1.000
_cell.length_b   1.000
_cell.length_c   1.000
_cell.angle_alpha   90.00
_cell.angle_beta   90.00
_cell.angle_gamma   90.00
#
_symmetry.space_group_name_H-M   'P 1'
#
loop_
_entity.id
_entity.type
_entity.pdbx_description
1 polymer ?
#
loop_
_entity_poly.entity_id
_entity_poly.type
_entity_poly.pdbx_seq_one_letter_code
_entity_poly.pdbx_strand_id
1 'polypeptide(L)' 'MDELFGFTVIDRDGGEMFSSDPEFLSYKEAERAGDHSLCDLNGGSLEVWLWDESLEDVTKTWEV' A
#
# COMPACT_ATOMS: atom_id res chain seq x y z
N MET A 1 -15.60 11.23 8.40
CA MET A 1 -14.21 10.78 8.54
C MET A 1 -13.80 10.02 7.31
N ASP A 2 -12.79 10.49 6.67
CA ASP A 2 -12.37 9.91 5.41
C ASP A 2 -11.42 8.74 5.62
N GLU A 3 -11.71 7.65 4.96
CA GLU A 3 -10.80 6.51 4.93
C GLU A 3 -9.65 6.85 3.99
N LEU A 4 -8.45 6.62 4.46
CA LEU A 4 -7.25 6.84 3.65
C LEU A 4 -6.54 5.50 3.44
N PHE A 5 -6.07 5.31 2.22
CA PHE A 5 -5.38 4.08 1.83
C PHE A 5 -3.93 4.39 1.52
N GLY A 6 -3.09 3.40 1.73
CA GLY A 6 -1.71 3.47 1.31
C GLY A 6 -1.28 2.12 0.78
N PHE A 7 -0.02 2.02 0.36
CA PHE A 7 0.51 0.76 -0.15
C PHE A 7 1.94 0.54 0.32
N THR A 8 2.33 -0.72 0.34
CA THR A 8 3.70 -1.14 0.64
C THR A 8 4.17 -2.07 -0.47
N VAL A 9 5.33 -1.79 -1.02
CA VAL A 9 5.95 -2.63 -2.04
C VAL A 9 6.97 -3.53 -1.35
N ILE A 10 6.87 -4.83 -1.60
CA ILE A 10 7.71 -5.85 -0.96
C ILE A 10 8.53 -6.53 -2.03
N ASP A 11 9.83 -6.68 -1.80
CA ASP A 11 10.71 -7.31 -2.77
C ASP A 11 10.56 -8.84 -2.76
N ARG A 12 11.32 -9.49 -3.64
CA ARG A 12 11.26 -10.94 -3.82
C ARG A 12 11.66 -11.71 -2.56
N ASP A 13 12.48 -11.11 -1.72
CA ASP A 13 12.98 -11.73 -0.50
C ASP A 13 12.07 -11.47 0.69
N GLY A 14 10.99 -10.73 0.48
CA GLY A 14 10.05 -10.39 1.54
C GLY A 14 10.39 -9.12 2.31
N GLY A 15 11.38 -8.37 1.82
CA GLY A 15 11.78 -7.12 2.47
C GLY A 15 10.94 -5.94 1.96
N GLU A 16 10.59 -5.06 2.87
CA GLU A 16 9.84 -3.85 2.53
C GLU A 16 10.76 -2.88 1.78
N MET A 17 10.41 -2.59 0.53
CA MET A 17 11.18 -1.68 -0.31
C MET A 17 10.72 -0.23 -0.18
N PHE A 18 9.41 -0.05 -0.12
CA PHE A 18 8.82 1.27 -0.11
C PHE A 18 7.41 1.20 0.47
N SER A 19 7.06 2.20 1.27
CA SER A 19 5.73 2.32 1.81
C SER A 19 5.25 3.75 1.60
N SER A 20 4.05 3.91 1.04
CA SER A 20 3.49 5.23 0.80
C SER A 20 2.92 5.82 2.08
N ASP A 21 2.64 7.12 2.04
CA ASP A 21 1.84 7.74 3.07
C ASP A 21 0.36 7.39 2.83
N PRO A 22 -0.49 7.45 3.87
CA PRO A 22 -1.93 7.23 3.70
C PRO A 22 -2.57 8.46 3.03
N GLU A 23 -2.52 8.51 1.71
CA GLU A 23 -2.95 9.69 0.95
C GLU A 23 -3.96 9.37 -0.15
N PHE A 24 -4.30 8.10 -0.35
CA PHE A 24 -5.21 7.70 -1.41
C PHE A 24 -6.63 7.56 -0.86
N LEU A 25 -7.61 8.02 -1.64
CA LEU A 25 -9.00 8.04 -1.21
C LEU A 25 -9.74 6.73 -1.45
N SER A 26 -9.15 5.83 -2.22
CA SER A 26 -9.77 4.54 -2.49
C SER A 26 -8.71 3.45 -2.62
N TYR A 27 -9.17 2.21 -2.44
CA TYR A 27 -8.33 1.03 -2.64
C TYR A 27 -7.72 1.02 -4.04
N LYS A 28 -8.55 1.30 -5.05
CA LYS A 28 -8.10 1.26 -6.44
C LYS A 28 -7.02 2.30 -6.74
N GLU A 29 -7.12 3.47 -6.14
CA GLU A 29 -6.10 4.49 -6.33
C GLU A 29 -4.77 4.06 -5.72
N ALA A 30 -4.80 3.50 -4.52
CA ALA A 30 -3.61 3.01 -3.86
C ALA A 30 -3.01 1.84 -4.63
N GLU A 31 -3.85 0.91 -5.09
CA GLU A 31 -3.40 -0.23 -5.88
C GLU A 31 -2.72 0.21 -7.17
N ARG A 32 -3.32 1.16 -7.88
CA ARG A 32 -2.76 1.67 -9.13
C ARG A 32 -1.41 2.31 -8.91
N ALA A 33 -1.29 3.13 -7.87
CA ALA A 33 -0.02 3.77 -7.55
C ALA A 33 1.04 2.74 -7.16
N GLY A 34 0.64 1.74 -6.40
CA GLY A 34 1.52 0.65 -6.01
C GLY A 34 1.98 -0.19 -7.20
N ASP A 35 1.07 -0.50 -8.12
CA ASP A 35 1.41 -1.25 -9.33
C ASP A 35 2.43 -0.50 -10.17
N HIS A 36 2.30 0.81 -10.24
CA HIS A 36 3.25 1.64 -10.97
C HIS A 36 4.66 1.51 -10.38
N SER A 37 4.76 1.52 -9.06
CA SER A 37 6.03 1.34 -8.37
C SER A 37 6.55 -0.09 -8.53
N LEU A 38 5.67 -1.07 -8.51
CA LEU A 38 6.03 -2.48 -8.62
C LEU A 38 6.58 -2.83 -10.00
N CYS A 39 6.15 -2.12 -11.05
CA CYS A 39 6.62 -2.35 -12.41
C CYS A 39 8.13 -2.18 -12.55
N ASP A 40 8.76 -1.41 -11.69
CA ASP A 40 10.20 -1.19 -11.72
C ASP A 40 10.98 -2.31 -11.02
N LEU A 41 10.28 -3.26 -10.41
CA LEU A 41 10.89 -4.36 -9.69
C LEU A 41 10.71 -5.66 -10.47
N ASN A 42 11.75 -6.48 -10.46
CA ASN A 42 11.69 -7.81 -11.08
C ASN A 42 11.13 -8.81 -10.08
N GLY A 43 9.84 -8.81 -9.93
CA GLY A 43 9.15 -9.64 -8.94
C GLY A 43 8.87 -8.87 -7.67
N GLY A 44 8.26 -9.52 -6.73
CA GLY A 44 7.85 -8.88 -5.49
C GLY A 44 6.34 -8.91 -5.34
N SER A 45 5.85 -8.25 -4.35
CA SER A 45 4.42 -8.18 -4.07
C SER A 45 4.02 -6.80 -3.60
N LEU A 46 2.71 -6.58 -3.59
CA LEU A 46 2.14 -5.31 -3.19
C LEU A 46 1.10 -5.55 -2.11
N GLU A 47 1.16 -4.74 -1.08
CA GLU A 47 0.11 -4.72 -0.07
C GLU A 47 -0.56 -3.35 -0.09
N VAL A 48 -1.89 -3.34 -0.10
CA VAL A 48 -2.67 -2.11 0.05
C VAL A 48 -3.30 -2.16 1.42
N TRP A 49 -3.22 -1.07 2.15
CA TRP A 49 -3.73 -1.04 3.52
C TRP A 49 -4.64 0.16 3.74
N LEU A 50 -5.53 0.00 4.70
CA LEU A 50 -6.47 1.02 5.12
C LEU A 50 -5.98 1.63 6.43
N TRP A 51 -5.85 2.96 6.43
CA TRP A 51 -5.40 3.72 7.59
C TRP A 51 -6.59 4.27 8.35
N ASP A 52 -6.58 4.11 9.65
CA ASP A 52 -7.55 4.74 10.52
C ASP A 52 -6.88 5.89 11.25
N GLU A 53 -7.24 7.11 10.87
CA GLU A 53 -6.64 8.30 11.41
C GLU A 53 -6.88 8.45 12.92
N SER A 54 -8.03 8.00 13.39
CA SER A 54 -8.37 8.12 14.82
C SER A 54 -7.52 7.20 15.69
N LEU A 55 -7.07 6.08 15.15
CA LEU A 55 -6.21 5.14 15.86
C LEU A 55 -4.74 5.31 15.51
N GLU A 56 -4.44 6.11 14.53
CA GLU A 56 -3.10 6.28 13.96
C GLU A 56 -2.46 4.93 13.65
N ASP A 57 -3.25 4.04 13.05
CA ASP A 57 -2.81 2.67 12.79
C ASP A 57 -3.50 2.10 11.55
N VAL A 58 -2.87 1.09 10.99
CA VAL A 58 -3.42 0.34 9.86
C VAL A 58 -4.48 -0.62 10.38
N THR A 59 -5.70 -0.50 9.87
CA THR A 59 -6.81 -1.32 10.35
C THR A 59 -7.07 -2.54 9.49
N LYS A 60 -6.61 -2.51 8.24
CA LYS A 60 -6.83 -3.63 7.33
C LYS A 60 -5.80 -3.61 6.21
N THR A 61 -5.36 -4.79 5.79
CA THR A 61 -4.37 -4.94 4.73
C THR A 61 -4.84 -6.00 3.74
N TRP A 62 -4.60 -5.74 2.46
CA TRP A 62 -4.89 -6.70 1.38
C TRP A 62 -3.60 -6.98 0.62
N GLU A 63 -3.41 -8.23 0.28
CA GLU A 63 -2.31 -8.65 -0.59
C GLU A 63 -2.79 -8.61 -2.04
N VAL A 64 -1.99 -8.01 -2.89
CA VAL A 64 -2.33 -7.87 -4.32
C VAL A 64 -1.34 -8.65 -5.18
#